data_910db7dd0927ae44a60f90a1c4f79fc1
#
_entry.id   910db7dd0927ae44a60f90a1c4f79fc1
#
_cell.length_a   1.000
_cell.length_b   1.000
_cell.length_c   1.000
_cell.angle_alpha   90.00
_cell.angle_beta   90.00
_cell.angle_gamma   90.00
#
_symmetry.space_group_name_H-M   'P 1'
#
loop_
_entity.id
_entity.type
_entity.pdbx_description
1 polymer ?
#
loop_
_entity_poly.entity_id
_entity_poly.type
_entity_poly.pdbx_seq_one_letter_code
_entity_poly.pdbx_strand_id
1 'polypeptide(L)'
;MFDYRIPDGVVYAERSYRRGEYILSDLEESDSLYILRSGAADVVFRNIDGENLRIYRYEAPDFFGEVELLTDHHQPLPVVAVGDCRVSVIQSAEAMKWLKADFPFCLHMMRRLCEKMYDDMYSRTDQRFLTQKQRLLKAYKRHAERGELKTLTKQALCEELGIPLRSLNRVIAQCSDTVTYKNKHFQTVRPLGE
;
A
#
# COMPACT_ATOMS: atom_id res chain seq x y z
N MET A 1 9.26 -3.18 -16.19
CA MET A 1 9.28 -2.40 -14.93
C MET A 1 9.71 -1.00 -15.30
N PHE A 2 9.02 0.04 -14.83
CA PHE A 2 9.41 1.43 -15.14
C PHE A 2 10.70 1.77 -14.38
N ASP A 3 11.65 2.41 -15.07
CA ASP A 3 12.86 2.93 -14.44
C ASP A 3 12.56 4.33 -13.87
N TYR A 4 12.53 4.45 -12.55
CA TYR A 4 12.33 5.73 -11.85
C TYR A 4 13.62 6.58 -11.79
N ARG A 5 14.45 6.50 -12.83
CA ARG A 5 15.67 7.33 -12.92
C ARG A 5 15.29 8.80 -13.02
N ILE A 6 15.70 9.58 -12.04
CA ILE A 6 15.52 11.04 -12.05
C ILE A 6 16.45 11.63 -13.11
N PRO A 7 15.94 12.46 -14.05
CA PRO A 7 16.76 13.07 -15.08
C PRO A 7 17.82 13.99 -14.54
N ASP A 8 18.93 14.11 -15.27
CA ASP A 8 19.95 15.11 -14.99
C ASP A 8 19.32 16.52 -15.02
N GLY A 9 19.64 17.34 -14.00
CA GLY A 9 19.11 18.70 -13.85
C GLY A 9 17.85 18.82 -13.01
N VAL A 10 17.26 17.70 -12.55
CA VAL A 10 16.21 17.71 -11.52
C VAL A 10 16.85 17.59 -10.15
N VAL A 11 16.62 18.57 -9.28
CA VAL A 11 17.17 18.61 -7.93
C VAL A 11 16.28 17.79 -6.98
N TYR A 12 16.90 16.91 -6.20
CA TYR A 12 16.24 16.09 -5.21
C TYR A 12 17.14 15.81 -4.01
N ALA A 13 16.54 15.39 -2.89
CA ALA A 13 17.26 14.96 -1.69
C ALA A 13 17.05 13.45 -1.46
N GLU A 14 18.11 12.73 -1.13
CA GLU A 14 18.00 11.34 -0.67
C GLU A 14 17.78 11.31 0.83
N ARG A 15 16.77 10.53 1.27
CA ARG A 15 16.49 10.31 2.68
C ARG A 15 16.35 8.82 2.98
N SER A 16 16.80 8.43 4.17
CA SER A 16 16.65 7.07 4.70
C SER A 16 15.75 7.09 5.91
N TYR A 17 14.88 6.09 6.00
CA TYR A 17 13.93 5.95 7.09
C TYR A 17 14.01 4.53 7.65
N ARG A 18 13.87 4.41 8.97
CA ARG A 18 13.79 3.14 9.68
C ARG A 18 12.34 2.74 9.87
N ARG A 19 12.13 1.47 10.18
CA ARG A 19 10.80 0.94 10.47
C ARG A 19 10.06 1.80 11.50
N GLY A 20 8.84 2.20 11.15
CA GLY A 20 7.94 3.00 11.99
C GLY A 20 8.14 4.51 11.89
N GLU A 21 9.17 4.99 11.18
CA GLU A 21 9.35 6.42 10.94
C GLU A 21 8.37 6.92 9.87
N TYR A 22 7.88 8.14 10.07
CA TYR A 22 7.02 8.81 9.11
C TYR A 22 7.86 9.36 7.95
N ILE A 23 7.54 8.93 6.73
CA ILE A 23 8.11 9.51 5.51
C ILE A 23 7.34 10.76 5.14
N LEU A 24 6.01 10.72 5.33
CA LEU A 24 5.09 11.80 5.13
C LEU A 24 4.13 11.83 6.34
N SER A 25 3.88 13.01 6.89
CA SER A 25 3.07 13.20 8.09
C SER A 25 1.83 14.02 7.76
N ASP A 26 0.70 13.71 8.39
CA ASP A 26 -0.53 14.50 8.35
C ASP A 26 -0.47 15.80 9.19
N LEU A 27 0.64 16.00 9.91
CA LEU A 27 0.86 17.21 10.73
C LEU A 27 1.53 18.34 9.95
N GLU A 28 2.05 18.05 8.76
CA GLU A 28 2.79 19.01 7.93
C GLU A 28 2.22 18.99 6.51
N GLU A 29 2.07 20.17 5.92
CA GLU A 29 1.74 20.27 4.50
C GLU A 29 2.90 19.80 3.65
N SER A 30 2.59 19.15 2.55
CA SER A 30 3.57 18.71 1.55
C SER A 30 3.02 18.89 0.15
N ASP A 31 3.90 19.27 -0.76
CA ASP A 31 3.64 19.33 -2.20
C ASP A 31 4.72 18.55 -2.99
N SER A 32 5.53 17.78 -2.29
CA SER A 32 6.68 17.07 -2.87
C SER A 32 6.29 15.74 -3.46
N LEU A 33 7.02 15.33 -4.50
CA LEU A 33 6.98 13.97 -5.03
C LEU A 33 8.04 13.11 -4.35
N TYR A 34 7.67 11.92 -3.94
CA TYR A 34 8.52 10.95 -3.26
C TYR A 34 8.70 9.73 -4.13
N ILE A 35 9.95 9.35 -4.45
CA ILE A 35 10.27 8.11 -5.15
C ILE A 35 10.85 7.12 -4.14
N LEU A 36 10.11 6.05 -3.85
CA LEU A 36 10.57 4.95 -3.00
C LEU A 36 11.58 4.10 -3.77
N ARG A 37 12.86 4.18 -3.38
CA ARG A 37 13.98 3.50 -4.04
C ARG A 37 14.17 2.07 -3.56
N SER A 38 13.98 1.87 -2.26
CA SER A 38 14.09 0.55 -1.64
C SER A 38 13.20 0.47 -0.41
N GLY A 39 12.78 -0.76 -0.05
CA GLY A 39 11.91 -1.03 1.09
C GLY A 39 10.43 -0.98 0.74
N ALA A 40 9.61 -0.84 1.76
CA ALA A 40 8.15 -0.73 1.65
C ALA A 40 7.62 0.31 2.64
N ALA A 41 6.52 0.99 2.27
CA ALA A 41 5.87 2.00 3.09
C ALA A 41 4.35 1.82 3.05
N ASP A 42 3.69 2.05 4.18
CA ASP A 42 2.24 1.97 4.33
C ASP A 42 1.62 3.36 4.43
N VAL A 43 0.60 3.61 3.61
CA VAL A 43 -0.34 4.72 3.85
C VAL A 43 -1.27 4.28 4.98
N VAL A 44 -1.35 5.08 6.03
CA VAL A 44 -2.16 4.76 7.19
C VAL A 44 -3.22 5.83 7.44
N PHE A 45 -4.37 5.40 7.91
CA PHE A 45 -5.42 6.27 8.46
C PHE A 45 -5.53 5.97 9.94
N ARG A 46 -5.44 6.99 10.78
CA ARG A 46 -5.66 6.86 12.22
C ARG A 46 -7.13 7.08 12.51
N ASN A 47 -7.80 6.07 13.06
CA ASN A 47 -9.18 6.20 13.50
C ASN A 47 -9.28 7.01 14.82
N ILE A 48 -10.50 7.31 15.24
CA ILE A 48 -10.78 8.05 16.48
C ILE A 48 -10.30 7.32 17.75
N ASP A 49 -10.12 6.01 17.70
CA ASP A 49 -9.62 5.17 18.79
C ASP A 49 -8.08 5.11 18.81
N GLY A 50 -7.41 5.81 17.87
CA GLY A 50 -5.95 5.87 17.74
C GLY A 50 -5.33 4.64 17.06
N GLU A 51 -6.13 3.74 16.50
CA GLU A 51 -5.65 2.59 15.74
C GLU A 51 -5.28 3.00 14.31
N ASN A 52 -4.16 2.49 13.81
CA ASN A 52 -3.76 2.70 12.44
C ASN A 52 -4.41 1.65 11.54
N LEU A 53 -5.19 2.12 10.56
CA LEU A 53 -5.72 1.30 9.47
C LEU A 53 -4.83 1.51 8.23
N ARG A 54 -4.24 0.44 7.71
CA ARG A 54 -3.52 0.51 6.45
C ARG A 54 -4.50 0.68 5.29
N ILE A 55 -4.32 1.77 4.53
CA ILE A 55 -5.11 2.06 3.33
C ILE A 55 -4.44 1.47 2.09
N TYR A 56 -3.11 1.66 1.97
CA TYR A 56 -2.35 1.23 0.81
C TYR A 56 -0.92 0.86 1.23
N ARG A 57 -0.27 0.01 0.43
CA ARG A 57 1.17 -0.32 0.59
C ARG A 57 1.91 -0.01 -0.70
N TYR A 58 2.96 0.78 -0.57
CA TYR A 58 3.96 0.99 -1.59
C TYR A 58 5.10 -0.01 -1.41
N GLU A 59 5.54 -0.63 -2.50
CA GLU A 59 6.72 -1.49 -2.56
C GLU A 59 7.66 -0.93 -3.63
N ALA A 60 8.93 -0.78 -3.27
CA ALA A 60 9.91 -0.19 -4.18
C ALA A 60 10.16 -1.08 -5.43
N PRO A 61 10.34 -0.48 -6.60
CA PRO A 61 10.30 0.96 -6.88
C PRO A 61 8.85 1.44 -7.12
N ASP A 62 8.44 2.50 -6.42
CA ASP A 62 7.13 3.16 -6.60
C ASP A 62 7.23 4.65 -6.23
N PHE A 63 6.14 5.41 -6.35
CA PHE A 63 6.07 6.83 -5.97
C PHE A 63 4.80 7.15 -5.17
N PHE A 64 4.87 8.25 -4.42
CA PHE A 64 3.74 8.85 -3.70
C PHE A 64 3.92 10.37 -3.54
N GLY A 65 2.90 11.07 -3.05
CA GLY A 65 2.87 12.54 -2.98
C GLY A 65 2.32 13.18 -4.25
N GLU A 66 1.84 12.37 -5.20
CA GLU A 66 1.25 12.85 -6.45
C GLU A 66 -0.08 13.57 -6.25
N VAL A 67 -0.82 13.24 -5.21
CA VAL A 67 -2.11 13.89 -4.89
C VAL A 67 -1.85 15.33 -4.46
N GLU A 68 -0.95 15.52 -3.50
CA GLU A 68 -0.58 16.81 -2.96
C GLU A 68 0.14 17.67 -4.01
N LEU A 69 0.94 17.05 -4.88
CA LEU A 69 1.63 17.72 -5.98
C LEU A 69 0.68 18.24 -7.07
N LEU A 70 -0.39 17.50 -7.38
CA LEU A 70 -1.25 17.75 -8.54
C LEU A 70 -2.61 18.35 -8.20
N THR A 71 -2.92 18.50 -6.92
CA THR A 71 -4.20 19.05 -6.44
C THR A 71 -3.96 20.12 -5.38
N ASP A 72 -5.03 20.77 -4.93
CA ASP A 72 -4.99 21.73 -3.82
C ASP A 72 -5.10 21.08 -2.42
N HIS A 73 -4.94 19.74 -2.37
CA HIS A 73 -4.95 18.97 -1.12
C HIS A 73 -3.52 18.83 -0.58
N HIS A 74 -3.06 19.81 0.22
CA HIS A 74 -1.68 19.81 0.73
C HIS A 74 -1.52 19.10 2.08
N GLN A 75 -2.60 18.59 2.66
CA GLN A 75 -2.55 17.81 3.89
C GLN A 75 -2.58 16.30 3.55
N PRO A 76 -1.42 15.63 3.59
CA PRO A 76 -1.29 14.26 3.14
C PRO A 76 -1.87 13.26 4.14
N LEU A 77 -2.16 12.05 3.65
CA LEU A 77 -2.27 10.91 4.53
C LEU A 77 -0.88 10.48 4.99
N PRO A 78 -0.71 10.07 6.27
CA PRO A 78 0.57 9.61 6.77
C PRO A 78 1.10 8.42 5.98
N VAL A 79 2.39 8.47 5.63
CA VAL A 79 3.13 7.35 5.00
C VAL A 79 4.23 6.92 5.96
N VAL A 80 4.19 5.66 6.39
CA VAL A 80 5.08 5.10 7.42
C VAL A 80 5.95 4.00 6.83
N ALA A 81 7.24 4.04 7.11
CA ALA A 81 8.18 2.99 6.70
C ALA A 81 7.89 1.65 7.38
N VAL A 82 7.76 0.58 6.61
CA VAL A 82 7.51 -0.79 7.11
C VAL A 82 8.82 -1.48 7.55
N GLY A 83 9.91 -1.08 6.94
CA GLY A 83 11.28 -1.50 7.21
C GLY A 83 12.24 -0.37 6.85
N ASP A 84 13.50 -0.66 6.65
CA ASP A 84 14.46 0.33 6.17
C ASP A 84 14.10 0.73 4.73
N CYS A 85 13.89 2.03 4.52
CA CYS A 85 13.51 2.62 3.24
C CYS A 85 14.52 3.67 2.80
N ARG A 86 14.74 3.76 1.48
CA ARG A 86 15.39 4.92 0.86
C ARG A 86 14.41 5.60 -0.07
N VAL A 87 14.37 6.93 0.01
CA VAL A 87 13.40 7.76 -0.70
C VAL A 87 14.11 8.97 -1.30
N SER A 88 13.89 9.22 -2.59
CA SER A 88 14.26 10.50 -3.20
C SER A 88 13.08 11.45 -3.07
N VAL A 89 13.30 12.62 -2.46
CA VAL A 89 12.31 13.66 -2.25
C VAL A 89 12.56 14.79 -3.25
N ILE A 90 11.57 15.09 -4.07
CA ILE A 90 11.63 16.05 -5.16
C ILE A 90 10.60 17.15 -4.85
N GLN A 91 11.05 18.38 -4.67
CA GLN A 91 10.17 19.52 -4.43
C GLN A 91 9.25 19.78 -5.63
N SER A 92 8.07 20.36 -5.39
CA SER A 92 7.03 20.51 -6.43
C SER A 92 7.53 21.18 -7.71
N ALA A 93 8.31 22.26 -7.60
CA ALA A 93 8.83 22.95 -8.77
C ALA A 93 9.72 22.02 -9.65
N GLU A 94 10.56 21.19 -9.04
CA GLU A 94 11.43 20.25 -9.73
C GLU A 94 10.64 19.05 -10.27
N ALA A 95 9.68 18.53 -9.50
CA ALA A 95 8.78 17.47 -9.93
C ALA A 95 7.95 17.90 -11.15
N MET A 96 7.43 19.12 -11.14
CA MET A 96 6.70 19.69 -12.29
C MET A 96 7.58 19.93 -13.52
N LYS A 97 8.85 20.28 -13.33
CA LYS A 97 9.80 20.33 -14.46
C LYS A 97 10.00 18.93 -15.07
N TRP A 98 10.17 17.91 -14.23
CA TRP A 98 10.31 16.53 -14.70
C TRP A 98 9.08 16.06 -15.45
N LEU A 99 7.88 16.24 -14.88
CA LEU A 99 6.62 15.85 -15.51
C LEU A 99 6.40 16.53 -16.89
N LYS A 100 6.80 17.80 -17.03
CA LYS A 100 6.68 18.52 -18.29
C LYS A 100 7.69 18.05 -19.35
N ALA A 101 8.87 17.63 -18.93
CA ALA A 101 9.95 17.24 -19.83
C ALA A 101 9.93 15.76 -20.23
N ASP A 102 9.35 14.89 -19.39
CA ASP A 102 9.34 13.43 -19.53
C ASP A 102 7.92 12.89 -19.66
N PHE A 103 7.39 12.89 -20.86
CA PHE A 103 6.06 12.35 -21.13
C PHE A 103 5.93 10.86 -20.78
N PRO A 104 6.91 9.96 -21.04
CA PRO A 104 6.90 8.59 -20.55
C PRO A 104 6.68 8.45 -19.04
N PHE A 105 7.34 9.28 -18.22
CA PHE A 105 7.13 9.31 -16.79
C PHE A 105 5.72 9.81 -16.41
N CYS A 106 5.28 10.90 -17.04
CA CYS A 106 3.92 11.42 -16.84
C CYS A 106 2.85 10.36 -17.18
N LEU A 107 3.00 9.66 -18.31
CA LEU A 107 2.09 8.58 -18.71
C LEU A 107 2.14 7.41 -17.74
N HIS A 108 3.33 7.06 -17.23
CA HIS A 108 3.47 6.02 -16.21
C HIS A 108 2.74 6.41 -14.91
N MET A 109 2.90 7.65 -14.45
CA MET A 109 2.20 8.19 -13.28
C MET A 109 0.68 8.12 -13.46
N MET A 110 0.15 8.55 -14.60
CA MET A 110 -1.28 8.45 -14.91
C MET A 110 -1.79 7.01 -14.87
N ARG A 111 -1.05 6.07 -15.45
CA ARG A 111 -1.41 4.64 -15.42
C ARG A 111 -1.46 4.11 -13.98
N ARG A 112 -0.45 4.44 -13.17
CA ARG A 112 -0.43 4.03 -11.77
C ARG A 112 -1.60 4.61 -10.97
N LEU A 113 -1.97 5.88 -11.21
CA LEU A 113 -3.15 6.49 -10.61
C LEU A 113 -4.44 5.75 -11.02
N CYS A 114 -4.60 5.43 -12.29
CA CYS A 114 -5.74 4.64 -12.77
C CYS A 114 -5.79 3.24 -12.13
N GLU A 115 -4.64 2.57 -11.98
CA GLU A 115 -4.55 1.27 -11.29
C GLU A 115 -4.97 1.40 -9.82
N LYS A 116 -4.45 2.39 -9.09
CA LYS A 116 -4.84 2.66 -7.69
C LYS A 116 -6.34 2.93 -7.57
N MET A 117 -6.91 3.74 -8.46
CA MET A 117 -8.36 4.01 -8.48
C MET A 117 -9.18 2.75 -8.76
N TYR A 118 -8.74 1.93 -9.72
CA TYR A 118 -9.39 0.67 -10.06
C TYR A 118 -9.40 -0.29 -8.87
N ASP A 119 -8.25 -0.47 -8.21
CA ASP A 119 -8.12 -1.33 -7.03
C ASP A 119 -9.00 -0.85 -5.87
N ASP A 120 -9.07 0.48 -5.63
CA ASP A 120 -9.95 1.06 -4.60
C ASP A 120 -11.43 0.80 -4.91
N MET A 121 -11.85 1.00 -6.16
CA MET A 121 -13.23 0.72 -6.59
C MET A 121 -13.59 -0.75 -6.38
N TYR A 122 -12.71 -1.68 -6.74
CA TYR A 122 -12.94 -3.11 -6.52
C TYR A 122 -12.95 -3.48 -5.04
N SER A 123 -12.04 -2.93 -4.25
CA SER A 123 -12.01 -3.13 -2.80
C SER A 123 -13.31 -2.67 -2.13
N ARG A 124 -13.81 -1.49 -2.49
CA ARG A 124 -15.11 -0.97 -2.00
C ARG A 124 -16.29 -1.83 -2.45
N THR A 125 -16.26 -2.33 -3.68
CA THR A 125 -17.26 -3.26 -4.20
C THR A 125 -17.25 -4.56 -3.39
N ASP A 126 -16.08 -5.15 -3.15
CA ASP A 126 -15.92 -6.33 -2.31
C ASP A 126 -16.46 -6.11 -0.88
N GLN A 127 -16.20 -4.94 -0.29
CA GLN A 127 -16.72 -4.62 1.04
C GLN A 127 -18.26 -4.55 1.07
N ARG A 128 -18.89 -4.10 0.00
CA ARG A 128 -20.37 -3.96 -0.10
C ARG A 128 -21.09 -5.27 -0.37
N PHE A 129 -20.53 -6.11 -1.23
CA PHE A 129 -21.23 -7.27 -1.77
C PHE A 129 -20.75 -8.62 -1.25
N LEU A 130 -19.54 -8.69 -0.69
CA LEU A 130 -18.99 -9.93 -0.16
C LEU A 130 -19.11 -10.00 1.36
N THR A 131 -19.50 -11.17 1.85
CA THR A 131 -19.43 -11.49 3.27
C THR A 131 -17.98 -11.52 3.75
N GLN A 132 -17.74 -11.39 5.06
CA GLN A 132 -16.39 -11.50 5.63
C GLN A 132 -15.72 -12.85 5.25
N LYS A 133 -16.50 -13.93 5.17
CA LYS A 133 -16.02 -15.24 4.72
C LYS A 133 -15.51 -15.20 3.28
N GLN A 134 -16.30 -14.65 2.36
CA GLN A 134 -15.92 -14.54 0.95
C GLN A 134 -14.69 -13.63 0.76
N ARG A 135 -14.62 -12.51 1.49
CA ARG A 135 -13.47 -11.60 1.47
C ARG A 135 -12.20 -12.29 1.98
N LEU A 136 -12.30 -13.06 3.08
CA LEU A 136 -11.18 -13.87 3.57
C LEU A 136 -10.70 -14.87 2.51
N LEU A 137 -11.60 -15.63 1.90
CA LEU A 137 -11.24 -16.63 0.89
C LEU A 137 -10.62 -16.00 -0.36
N LYS A 138 -11.11 -14.83 -0.80
CA LYS A 138 -10.54 -14.07 -1.92
C LYS A 138 -9.13 -13.57 -1.62
N ALA A 139 -8.90 -12.96 -0.46
CA ALA A 139 -7.59 -12.51 -0.02
C ALA A 139 -6.62 -13.70 0.13
N TYR A 140 -7.09 -14.77 0.74
CA TYR A 140 -6.33 -16.00 0.92
C TYR A 140 -5.88 -16.62 -0.41
N LYS A 141 -6.78 -16.73 -1.40
CA LYS A 141 -6.46 -17.24 -2.75
C LYS A 141 -5.36 -16.41 -3.39
N ARG A 142 -5.46 -15.08 -3.35
CA ARG A 142 -4.45 -14.15 -3.87
C ARG A 142 -3.06 -14.36 -3.23
N HIS A 143 -2.97 -14.48 -1.90
CA HIS A 143 -1.72 -14.75 -1.21
C HIS A 143 -1.17 -16.14 -1.51
N ALA A 144 -2.03 -17.13 -1.69
CA ALA A 144 -1.64 -18.48 -2.10
C ALA A 144 -1.01 -18.50 -3.50
N GLU A 145 -1.62 -17.82 -4.47
CA GLU A 145 -1.13 -17.70 -5.84
C GLU A 145 0.23 -16.96 -5.91
N ARG A 146 0.50 -16.04 -4.98
CA ARG A 146 1.78 -15.33 -4.84
C ARG A 146 2.82 -16.09 -4.01
N GLY A 147 2.46 -17.23 -3.43
CA GLY A 147 3.37 -18.00 -2.57
C GLY A 147 3.65 -17.38 -1.19
N GLU A 148 2.82 -16.43 -0.76
CA GLU A 148 3.05 -15.59 0.44
C GLU A 148 2.48 -16.18 1.74
N LEU A 149 1.81 -17.34 1.71
CA LEU A 149 1.11 -17.90 2.88
C LEU A 149 2.01 -18.14 4.10
N LYS A 150 3.29 -18.43 3.88
CA LYS A 150 4.25 -18.68 4.97
C LYS A 150 4.65 -17.40 5.72
N THR A 151 4.60 -16.26 5.06
CA THR A 151 4.95 -14.95 5.61
C THR A 151 3.74 -14.14 6.04
N LEU A 152 2.54 -14.52 5.56
CA LEU A 152 1.28 -13.86 5.88
C LEU A 152 0.94 -14.02 7.37
N THR A 153 0.80 -12.90 8.07
CA THR A 153 0.38 -12.88 9.48
C THR A 153 -1.10 -12.60 9.61
N LYS A 154 -1.70 -12.99 10.76
CA LYS A 154 -3.08 -12.60 11.06
C LYS A 154 -3.25 -11.09 11.14
N GLN A 155 -2.24 -10.38 11.66
CA GLN A 155 -2.27 -8.93 11.76
C GLN A 155 -2.34 -8.28 10.38
N ALA A 156 -1.46 -8.69 9.44
CA ALA A 156 -1.48 -8.20 8.07
C ALA A 156 -2.83 -8.45 7.37
N LEU A 157 -3.42 -9.63 7.61
CA LEU A 157 -4.72 -9.96 7.03
C LEU A 157 -5.89 -9.19 7.69
N CYS A 158 -5.81 -8.87 8.98
CA CYS A 158 -6.75 -7.97 9.65
C CYS A 158 -6.73 -6.57 9.02
N GLU A 159 -5.53 -6.03 8.83
CA GLU A 159 -5.32 -4.71 8.22
C GLU A 159 -5.84 -4.67 6.78
N GLU A 160 -5.54 -5.71 5.99
CA GLU A 160 -6.01 -5.84 4.61
C GLU A 160 -7.53 -5.93 4.49
N LEU A 161 -8.16 -6.75 5.37
CA LEU A 161 -9.61 -6.95 5.36
C LEU A 161 -10.39 -5.84 6.09
N GLY A 162 -9.69 -4.98 6.84
CA GLY A 162 -10.31 -3.96 7.68
C GLY A 162 -11.20 -4.55 8.78
N ILE A 163 -10.77 -5.66 9.42
CA ILE A 163 -11.54 -6.33 10.48
C ILE A 163 -10.68 -6.60 11.73
N PRO A 164 -11.26 -6.54 12.93
CA PRO A 164 -10.56 -6.88 14.16
C PRO A 164 -10.15 -8.36 14.19
N LEU A 165 -9.08 -8.67 14.93
CA LEU A 165 -8.53 -10.02 15.08
C LEU A 165 -9.57 -11.04 15.58
N ARG A 166 -10.48 -10.62 16.47
CA ARG A 166 -11.58 -11.47 16.94
C ARG A 166 -12.50 -11.91 15.79
N SER A 167 -12.80 -10.99 14.87
CA SER A 167 -13.63 -11.28 13.69
C SER A 167 -12.89 -12.17 12.72
N LEU A 168 -11.60 -11.92 12.47
CA LEU A 168 -10.77 -12.78 11.64
C LEU A 168 -10.72 -14.21 12.16
N ASN A 169 -10.48 -14.43 13.47
CA ASN A 169 -10.45 -15.75 14.06
C ASN A 169 -11.79 -16.49 13.88
N ARG A 170 -12.91 -15.80 14.07
CA ARG A 170 -14.25 -16.37 13.84
C ARG A 170 -14.44 -16.81 12.38
N VAL A 171 -14.01 -15.98 11.43
CA VAL A 171 -14.15 -16.28 10.00
C VAL A 171 -13.20 -17.41 9.59
N ILE A 172 -11.98 -17.47 10.10
CA ILE A 172 -11.06 -18.61 9.88
C ILE A 172 -11.71 -19.92 10.38
N ALA A 173 -12.33 -19.91 11.56
CA ALA A 173 -13.02 -21.09 12.08
C ALA A 173 -14.19 -21.54 11.17
N GLN A 174 -14.88 -20.60 10.50
CA GLN A 174 -15.94 -20.91 9.53
C GLN A 174 -15.41 -21.44 8.18
N CYS A 175 -14.11 -21.32 7.93
CA CYS A 175 -13.43 -21.77 6.71
C CYS A 175 -12.41 -22.88 7.00
N SER A 176 -12.53 -23.60 8.11
CA SER A 176 -11.55 -24.57 8.58
C SER A 176 -11.30 -25.74 7.63
N ASP A 177 -12.21 -25.98 6.69
CA ASP A 177 -12.11 -26.92 5.59
C ASP A 177 -11.15 -26.46 4.47
N THR A 178 -10.92 -25.16 4.36
CA THR A 178 -10.12 -24.54 3.29
C THR A 178 -8.89 -23.85 3.85
N VAL A 179 -9.04 -23.10 4.95
CA VAL A 179 -8.01 -22.23 5.53
C VAL A 179 -7.69 -22.66 6.94
N THR A 180 -6.42 -22.86 7.28
CA THR A 180 -5.99 -23.07 8.66
C THR A 180 -4.80 -22.19 8.98
N TYR A 181 -4.66 -21.84 10.28
CA TYR A 181 -3.52 -21.09 10.80
C TYR A 181 -2.84 -21.91 11.89
N LYS A 182 -1.68 -22.50 11.54
CA LYS A 182 -0.87 -23.32 12.46
C LYS A 182 0.58 -22.87 12.40
N ASN A 183 1.31 -23.00 13.52
CA ASN A 183 2.73 -22.65 13.62
C ASN A 183 3.05 -21.24 13.12
N LYS A 184 2.16 -20.28 13.45
CA LYS A 184 2.26 -18.84 13.07
C LYS A 184 2.17 -18.52 11.57
N HIS A 185 1.70 -19.44 10.73
CA HIS A 185 1.45 -19.19 9.31
C HIS A 185 0.19 -19.85 8.79
N PHE A 186 -0.29 -19.36 7.65
CA PHE A 186 -1.45 -19.90 6.97
C PHE A 186 -1.08 -21.13 6.15
N GLN A 187 -2.00 -22.10 6.09
CA GLN A 187 -1.84 -23.33 5.33
C GLN A 187 -3.15 -23.68 4.62
N THR A 188 -3.06 -24.14 3.39
CA THR A 188 -4.20 -24.64 2.62
C THR A 188 -4.54 -26.06 3.05
N VAL A 189 -5.80 -26.30 3.40
CA VAL A 189 -6.32 -27.64 3.76
C VAL A 189 -6.84 -28.36 2.50
N ARG A 190 -7.55 -27.63 1.64
CA ARG A 190 -8.03 -28.12 0.33
C ARG A 190 -7.69 -27.12 -0.76
N PRO A 191 -7.46 -27.56 -2.01
CA PRO A 191 -7.35 -26.63 -3.13
C PRO A 191 -8.57 -25.72 -3.14
N LEU A 192 -8.33 -24.42 -3.33
CA LEU A 192 -9.40 -23.46 -3.58
C LEU A 192 -9.98 -23.86 -4.96
N GLY A 193 -11.20 -24.40 -4.99
CA GLY A 193 -11.87 -24.74 -6.24
C GLY A 193 -11.92 -23.55 -7.20
N GLU A 194 -11.93 -23.85 -8.48
CA GLU A 194 -12.15 -22.91 -9.58
C GLU A 194 -13.50 -22.21 -9.46
#